data_9d276c36e74be09c37ed5c59a1944966
#
_entry.id   9d276c36e74be09c37ed5c59a1944966
#
_cell.length_a   1.000
_cell.length_b   1.000
_cell.length_c   1.000
_cell.angle_alpha   90.00
_cell.angle_beta   90.00
_cell.angle_gamma   90.00
#
_symmetry.space_group_name_H-M   'P 1'
#
loop_
_entity.id
_entity.type
_entity.pdbx_description
1 polymer ?
#
loop_
_entity_poly.entity_id
_entity_poly.type
_entity_poly.pdbx_seq_one_letter_code
_entity_poly.pdbx_strand_id
1 'polypeptide(L)'
;MEIKGFTYGWDSRKGMLGTEKANESIKAMAAMGGNWAALAFAVTQEKFSSTRFGFDYRRTDTDREIETAIKQLKESGLKVCLKPILNCEDGTWRANITFPEREFPVYDEHGRLKSYWNEWFSCYTAFICHYAEIAEYTGCEMLCIGCEMIGTEHKEEFWRELIRQVREIYHGPLVYNANHGKEENVKWFDALDYIGTSAYYPVEKEGGASADEMTAAWEYHKKGLKKIADKFGKKIIFMEIGCRSARGCAAMPWDFVHREFPRDEDEQANFYESALRAMWDEPYFAGFFWWDWETNLMPDEKIKDDIGFGIHSKKAEKVLTEWYSKK
;
A
#
# COMPACT_ATOMS: atom_id res chain seq x y z
N MET A 1 -15.39 10.14 7.55
CA MET A 1 -14.27 9.37 6.94
C MET A 1 -14.24 9.61 5.44
N GLU A 2 -13.10 10.10 4.92
CA GLU A 2 -12.96 10.46 3.50
C GLU A 2 -12.67 9.23 2.61
N ILE A 3 -11.77 8.35 3.09
CA ILE A 3 -11.30 7.18 2.36
C ILE A 3 -11.74 5.91 3.09
N LYS A 4 -12.66 5.18 2.49
CA LYS A 4 -13.15 3.87 2.87
C LYS A 4 -12.68 2.88 1.80
N GLY A 5 -11.39 2.52 1.83
CA GLY A 5 -10.73 1.86 0.72
C GLY A 5 -10.23 0.45 1.00
N PHE A 6 -9.82 -0.21 -0.06
CA PHE A 6 -9.16 -1.50 -0.06
C PHE A 6 -7.95 -1.48 -0.99
N THR A 7 -6.89 -2.20 -0.65
CA THR A 7 -5.84 -2.53 -1.60
C THR A 7 -6.31 -3.70 -2.45
N TYR A 8 -6.29 -3.53 -3.76
CA TYR A 8 -6.76 -4.49 -4.75
C TYR A 8 -5.68 -4.74 -5.80
N GLY A 9 -5.58 -5.94 -6.32
CA GLY A 9 -4.69 -6.28 -7.43
C GLY A 9 -3.30 -6.78 -7.02
N TRP A 10 -2.95 -6.80 -5.73
CA TRP A 10 -1.62 -7.25 -5.29
C TRP A 10 -1.31 -8.70 -5.64
N ASP A 11 -2.30 -9.57 -5.61
CA ASP A 11 -2.20 -10.98 -6.01
C ASP A 11 -2.29 -11.18 -7.52
N SER A 12 -2.48 -10.12 -8.29
CA SER A 12 -2.66 -10.20 -9.73
C SER A 12 -1.39 -10.66 -10.45
N ARG A 13 -1.62 -11.22 -11.60
CA ARG A 13 -0.60 -11.58 -12.58
C ARG A 13 -1.18 -11.36 -13.95
N LYS A 14 -0.32 -11.19 -14.94
CA LYS A 14 -0.72 -11.06 -16.34
C LYS A 14 -1.86 -12.02 -16.71
N GLY A 15 -2.94 -11.47 -17.25
CA GLY A 15 -4.15 -12.20 -17.63
C GLY A 15 -5.21 -12.27 -16.52
N MET A 16 -5.00 -11.67 -15.34
CA MET A 16 -5.99 -11.66 -14.25
C MET A 16 -6.79 -10.36 -14.21
N LEU A 17 -6.10 -9.20 -14.23
CA LEU A 17 -6.77 -7.90 -14.26
C LEU A 17 -7.61 -7.73 -15.53
N GLY A 18 -8.72 -7.01 -15.41
CA GLY A 18 -9.62 -6.71 -16.54
C GLY A 18 -10.51 -7.88 -16.96
N THR A 19 -10.42 -9.05 -16.32
CA THR A 19 -11.29 -10.21 -16.59
C THR A 19 -12.68 -10.01 -15.96
N GLU A 20 -13.66 -10.85 -16.36
CA GLU A 20 -14.99 -10.84 -15.72
C GLU A 20 -14.91 -11.26 -14.25
N LYS A 21 -14.09 -12.24 -13.91
CA LYS A 21 -13.87 -12.65 -12.49
C LYS A 21 -13.30 -11.52 -11.64
N ALA A 22 -12.34 -10.78 -12.17
CA ALA A 22 -11.81 -9.59 -11.52
C ALA A 22 -12.89 -8.52 -11.34
N ASN A 23 -13.74 -8.34 -12.34
CA ASN A 23 -14.87 -7.40 -12.28
C ASN A 23 -15.93 -7.81 -11.25
N GLU A 24 -16.22 -9.10 -11.12
CA GLU A 24 -17.10 -9.64 -10.06
C GLU A 24 -16.52 -9.34 -8.66
N SER A 25 -15.21 -9.53 -8.48
CA SER A 25 -14.52 -9.19 -7.25
C SER A 25 -14.61 -7.70 -6.92
N ILE A 26 -14.40 -6.82 -7.90
CA ILE A 26 -14.55 -5.37 -7.75
C ILE A 26 -15.97 -4.99 -7.32
N LYS A 27 -17.00 -5.59 -7.93
CA LYS A 27 -18.41 -5.34 -7.58
C LYS A 27 -18.71 -5.76 -6.15
N ALA A 28 -18.20 -6.90 -5.71
CA ALA A 28 -18.35 -7.37 -4.32
C ALA A 28 -17.68 -6.39 -3.33
N MET A 29 -16.46 -5.91 -3.63
CA MET A 29 -15.76 -4.90 -2.83
C MET A 29 -16.57 -3.60 -2.73
N ALA A 30 -17.09 -3.10 -3.83
CA ALA A 30 -17.90 -1.89 -3.87
C ALA A 30 -19.21 -2.04 -3.08
N ALA A 31 -19.83 -3.21 -3.11
CA ALA A 31 -21.07 -3.50 -2.39
C ALA A 31 -20.94 -3.42 -0.87
N MET A 32 -19.73 -3.54 -0.31
CA MET A 32 -19.45 -3.34 1.11
C MET A 32 -19.55 -1.86 1.55
N GLY A 33 -19.74 -0.92 0.64
CA GLY A 33 -19.80 0.51 0.94
C GLY A 33 -18.43 1.22 0.90
N GLY A 34 -17.40 0.58 0.37
CA GLY A 34 -16.14 1.21 0.03
C GLY A 34 -16.32 2.30 -1.03
N ASN A 35 -15.46 3.31 -1.00
CA ASN A 35 -15.48 4.41 -1.98
C ASN A 35 -14.13 4.61 -2.69
N TRP A 36 -13.10 3.81 -2.33
CA TRP A 36 -11.76 3.85 -2.89
C TRP A 36 -11.18 2.45 -3.09
N ALA A 37 -10.32 2.32 -4.09
CA ALA A 37 -9.42 1.19 -4.25
C ALA A 37 -8.00 1.70 -4.50
N ALA A 38 -7.01 1.16 -3.79
CA ALA A 38 -5.61 1.27 -4.15
C ALA A 38 -5.28 0.10 -5.07
N LEU A 39 -5.18 0.37 -6.38
CA LEU A 39 -4.78 -0.63 -7.36
C LEU A 39 -3.27 -0.84 -7.24
N ALA A 40 -2.88 -1.92 -6.56
CA ALA A 40 -1.50 -2.29 -6.30
C ALA A 40 -1.06 -3.41 -7.24
N PHE A 41 0.12 -3.27 -7.82
CA PHE A 41 0.75 -4.29 -8.66
C PHE A 41 2.26 -4.16 -8.59
N ALA A 42 2.97 -5.27 -8.88
CA ALA A 42 4.42 -5.32 -8.74
C ALA A 42 5.14 -5.15 -10.07
N VAL A 43 6.17 -4.30 -10.06
CA VAL A 43 7.27 -4.28 -11.01
C VAL A 43 8.52 -4.74 -10.27
N THR A 44 9.48 -5.36 -10.94
CA THR A 44 10.59 -6.01 -10.28
C THR A 44 11.95 -5.46 -10.69
N GLN A 45 12.89 -5.50 -9.75
CA GLN A 45 14.32 -5.48 -10.01
C GLN A 45 14.93 -6.81 -9.58
N GLU A 46 16.04 -7.23 -10.18
CA GLU A 46 16.63 -8.55 -9.94
C GLU A 46 16.94 -8.79 -8.45
N LYS A 47 17.59 -7.82 -7.80
CA LYS A 47 17.94 -7.87 -6.37
C LYS A 47 18.05 -6.47 -5.78
N PHE A 48 18.15 -6.36 -4.45
CA PHE A 48 18.19 -5.09 -3.72
C PHE A 48 19.27 -4.08 -4.19
N SER A 49 20.35 -4.58 -4.80
CA SER A 49 21.46 -3.77 -5.31
C SER A 49 21.42 -3.53 -6.83
N SER A 50 20.36 -3.95 -7.52
CA SER A 50 20.18 -3.69 -8.94
C SER A 50 19.71 -2.25 -9.17
N THR A 51 20.26 -1.60 -10.20
CA THR A 51 19.92 -0.22 -10.56
C THR A 51 18.94 -0.15 -11.74
N ARG A 52 18.51 -1.29 -12.27
CA ARG A 52 17.59 -1.40 -13.40
C ARG A 52 16.40 -2.27 -13.03
N PHE A 53 15.26 -1.95 -13.61
CA PHE A 53 14.01 -2.65 -13.43
C PHE A 53 13.71 -3.51 -14.64
N GLY A 54 13.06 -4.64 -14.38
CA GLY A 54 12.67 -5.59 -15.41
C GLY A 54 11.15 -5.61 -15.60
N PHE A 55 10.75 -5.92 -16.80
CA PHE A 55 9.37 -6.29 -17.15
C PHE A 55 9.34 -7.76 -17.51
N ASP A 56 8.76 -8.59 -16.65
CA ASP A 56 8.56 -10.02 -16.99
C ASP A 56 7.28 -10.14 -17.84
N TYR A 57 7.44 -10.32 -19.13
CA TYR A 57 6.35 -10.49 -20.09
C TYR A 57 5.40 -11.66 -19.78
N ARG A 58 5.74 -12.52 -18.84
CA ARG A 58 4.91 -13.66 -18.42
C ARG A 58 4.09 -13.36 -17.16
N ARG A 59 4.53 -12.40 -16.34
CA ARG A 59 3.99 -12.17 -14.99
C ARG A 59 3.48 -10.76 -14.76
N THR A 60 4.22 -9.75 -15.24
CA THR A 60 3.88 -8.34 -15.00
C THR A 60 2.60 -7.99 -15.74
N ASP A 61 1.65 -7.40 -15.05
CA ASP A 61 0.43 -6.86 -15.64
C ASP A 61 0.78 -5.81 -16.68
N THR A 62 0.11 -5.84 -17.80
CA THR A 62 0.31 -4.87 -18.88
C THR A 62 -0.40 -3.56 -18.58
N ASP A 63 0.06 -2.45 -19.17
CA ASP A 63 -0.62 -1.16 -19.06
C ASP A 63 -2.11 -1.27 -19.41
N ARG A 64 -2.43 -2.03 -20.46
CA ARG A 64 -3.81 -2.26 -20.87
C ARG A 64 -4.65 -2.98 -19.81
N GLU A 65 -4.08 -3.94 -19.10
CA GLU A 65 -4.76 -4.65 -18.00
C GLU A 65 -4.99 -3.70 -16.84
N ILE A 66 -3.99 -2.88 -16.51
CA ILE A 66 -4.07 -1.85 -15.46
C ILE A 66 -5.13 -0.80 -15.82
N GLU A 67 -5.12 -0.25 -17.03
CA GLU A 67 -6.12 0.70 -17.52
C GLU A 67 -7.54 0.10 -17.50
N THR A 68 -7.67 -1.18 -17.87
CA THR A 68 -8.96 -1.88 -17.83
C THR A 68 -9.43 -2.05 -16.39
N ALA A 69 -8.57 -2.40 -15.45
CA ALA A 69 -8.90 -2.51 -14.03
C ALA A 69 -9.31 -1.14 -13.46
N ILE A 70 -8.58 -0.06 -13.78
CA ILE A 70 -8.96 1.31 -13.39
C ILE A 70 -10.37 1.64 -13.87
N LYS A 71 -10.67 1.33 -15.14
CA LYS A 71 -12.00 1.56 -15.70
C LYS A 71 -13.08 0.77 -14.95
N GLN A 72 -12.86 -0.53 -14.69
CA GLN A 72 -13.82 -1.38 -13.96
C GLN A 72 -14.06 -0.87 -12.53
N LEU A 73 -13.01 -0.44 -11.82
CA LEU A 73 -13.11 0.16 -10.50
C LEU A 73 -13.97 1.44 -10.52
N LYS A 74 -13.72 2.34 -11.47
CA LYS A 74 -14.49 3.58 -11.63
C LYS A 74 -15.93 3.34 -12.04
N GLU A 75 -16.18 2.39 -12.92
CA GLU A 75 -17.55 1.98 -13.32
C GLU A 75 -18.33 1.37 -12.14
N SER A 76 -17.63 0.80 -11.15
CA SER A 76 -18.22 0.32 -9.90
C SER A 76 -18.39 1.41 -8.83
N GLY A 77 -18.12 2.69 -9.17
CA GLY A 77 -18.28 3.84 -8.29
C GLY A 77 -17.12 4.11 -7.35
N LEU A 78 -15.99 3.42 -7.53
CA LEU A 78 -14.79 3.59 -6.69
C LEU A 78 -13.84 4.64 -7.28
N LYS A 79 -13.27 5.47 -6.41
CA LYS A 79 -12.10 6.28 -6.72
C LYS A 79 -10.84 5.41 -6.70
N VAL A 80 -9.85 5.74 -7.51
CA VAL A 80 -8.65 4.92 -7.66
C VAL A 80 -7.40 5.65 -7.19
N CYS A 81 -6.67 5.02 -6.29
CA CYS A 81 -5.28 5.33 -6.02
C CYS A 81 -4.41 4.34 -6.81
N LEU A 82 -3.67 4.80 -7.81
CA LEU A 82 -2.73 3.94 -8.53
C LEU A 82 -1.47 3.73 -7.66
N LYS A 83 -1.11 2.47 -7.41
CA LYS A 83 -0.05 2.11 -6.44
C LYS A 83 0.94 1.11 -7.05
N PRO A 84 1.82 1.57 -7.97
CA PRO A 84 2.89 0.73 -8.48
C PRO A 84 3.92 0.43 -7.37
N ILE A 85 4.28 -0.83 -7.19
CA ILE A 85 5.19 -1.29 -6.13
C ILE A 85 6.41 -1.95 -6.76
N LEU A 86 7.60 -1.50 -6.37
CA LEU A 86 8.85 -2.14 -6.77
C LEU A 86 9.21 -3.26 -5.79
N ASN A 87 9.47 -4.46 -6.30
CA ASN A 87 9.96 -5.61 -5.53
C ASN A 87 11.28 -6.15 -6.06
N CYS A 88 11.98 -6.94 -5.24
CA CYS A 88 13.15 -7.70 -5.68
C CYS A 88 12.75 -9.13 -6.03
N GLU A 89 13.23 -9.64 -7.19
CA GLU A 89 12.93 -11.02 -7.66
C GLU A 89 13.57 -12.10 -6.80
N ASP A 90 14.69 -11.77 -6.14
CA ASP A 90 15.40 -12.67 -5.22
C ASP A 90 14.69 -12.85 -3.86
N GLY A 91 13.52 -12.21 -3.67
CA GLY A 91 12.76 -12.24 -2.42
C GLY A 91 13.27 -11.29 -1.34
N THR A 92 14.31 -10.52 -1.59
CA THR A 92 14.75 -9.47 -0.67
C THR A 92 13.66 -8.39 -0.55
N TRP A 93 13.30 -8.05 0.67
CA TRP A 93 12.33 -7.00 0.90
C TRP A 93 12.81 -5.64 0.36
N ARG A 94 11.98 -4.93 -0.38
CA ARG A 94 12.28 -3.63 -1.00
C ARG A 94 12.84 -2.57 -0.05
N ALA A 95 12.52 -2.67 1.23
CA ALA A 95 13.07 -1.81 2.27
C ALA A 95 14.60 -1.87 2.38
N ASN A 96 15.22 -2.95 1.91
CA ASN A 96 16.66 -3.16 1.93
C ASN A 96 17.37 -2.63 0.68
N ILE A 97 16.65 -2.04 -0.27
CA ILE A 97 17.26 -1.43 -1.45
C ILE A 97 18.19 -0.30 -1.00
N THR A 98 19.48 -0.49 -1.26
CA THR A 98 20.53 0.47 -0.88
C THR A 98 21.76 0.27 -1.75
N PHE A 99 22.57 1.31 -1.85
CA PHE A 99 23.80 1.28 -2.66
C PHE A 99 24.96 1.91 -1.87
N PRO A 100 26.18 1.39 -2.05
CA PRO A 100 27.36 2.00 -1.47
C PRO A 100 27.64 3.37 -2.14
N GLU A 101 28.13 4.30 -1.37
CA GLU A 101 28.75 5.51 -1.92
C GLU A 101 30.08 5.11 -2.56
N ARG A 102 30.40 5.73 -3.69
CA ARG A 102 31.71 5.49 -4.33
C ARG A 102 32.78 6.23 -3.55
N GLU A 103 33.89 5.57 -3.30
CA GLU A 103 35.05 6.15 -2.62
C GLU A 103 35.66 7.31 -3.44
N PHE A 104 35.65 7.17 -4.78
CA PHE A 104 36.13 8.19 -5.70
C PHE A 104 35.06 8.53 -6.72
N PRO A 105 34.95 9.82 -7.14
CA PRO A 105 34.02 10.22 -8.17
C PRO A 105 34.40 9.57 -9.51
N VAL A 106 33.43 8.95 -10.17
CA VAL A 106 33.56 8.42 -11.52
C VAL A 106 32.57 9.16 -12.40
N TYR A 107 33.03 9.66 -13.54
CA TYR A 107 32.19 10.37 -14.49
C TYR A 107 31.95 9.53 -15.75
N ASP A 108 30.79 9.72 -16.37
CA ASP A 108 30.48 9.14 -17.67
C ASP A 108 31.16 9.92 -18.81
N GLU A 109 30.95 9.46 -20.03
CA GLU A 109 31.50 10.10 -21.24
C GLU A 109 30.99 11.53 -21.48
N HIS A 110 29.92 11.93 -20.81
CA HIS A 110 29.34 13.27 -20.87
C HIS A 110 29.69 14.12 -19.63
N GLY A 111 30.62 13.67 -18.79
CA GLY A 111 31.07 14.38 -17.58
C GLY A 111 30.08 14.36 -16.43
N ARG A 112 29.07 13.49 -16.44
CA ARG A 112 28.10 13.36 -15.34
C ARG A 112 28.62 12.40 -14.28
N LEU A 113 28.40 12.73 -13.00
CA LEU A 113 28.79 11.86 -11.89
C LEU A 113 28.07 10.51 -11.98
N LYS A 114 28.84 9.47 -12.11
CA LYS A 114 28.38 8.09 -12.18
C LYS A 114 28.23 7.53 -10.76
N SER A 115 27.00 7.46 -10.23
CA SER A 115 26.71 6.85 -8.95
C SER A 115 25.58 5.84 -9.10
N TYR A 116 25.57 4.79 -8.25
CA TYR A 116 24.48 3.82 -8.21
C TYR A 116 23.15 4.49 -7.84
N TRP A 117 23.18 5.48 -6.95
CA TRP A 117 22.00 6.25 -6.56
C TRP A 117 21.43 7.04 -7.75
N ASN A 118 22.26 7.71 -8.54
CA ASN A 118 21.82 8.42 -9.75
C ASN A 118 21.20 7.44 -10.76
N GLU A 119 21.84 6.29 -10.97
CA GLU A 119 21.34 5.28 -11.90
C GLU A 119 20.00 4.72 -11.44
N TRP A 120 19.90 4.36 -10.14
CA TRP A 120 18.67 3.80 -9.59
C TRP A 120 17.53 4.81 -9.62
N PHE A 121 17.75 6.03 -9.10
CA PHE A 121 16.70 7.05 -9.10
C PHE A 121 16.30 7.49 -10.51
N SER A 122 17.22 7.48 -11.48
CA SER A 122 16.86 7.71 -12.88
C SER A 122 15.88 6.66 -13.41
N CYS A 123 16.12 5.38 -13.11
CA CYS A 123 15.20 4.30 -13.47
C CYS A 123 13.89 4.37 -12.67
N TYR A 124 13.98 4.65 -11.35
CA TYR A 124 12.79 4.72 -10.49
C TYR A 124 11.90 5.90 -10.86
N THR A 125 12.48 7.06 -11.18
CA THR A 125 11.73 8.22 -11.65
C THR A 125 11.03 7.92 -12.98
N ALA A 126 11.73 7.33 -13.94
CA ALA A 126 11.11 6.93 -15.21
C ALA A 126 9.96 5.94 -15.01
N PHE A 127 10.12 4.98 -14.07
CA PHE A 127 9.08 4.03 -13.70
C PHE A 127 7.85 4.73 -13.10
N ILE A 128 8.02 5.62 -12.14
CA ILE A 128 6.90 6.34 -11.53
C ILE A 128 6.26 7.34 -12.51
N CYS A 129 7.06 8.02 -13.34
CA CYS A 129 6.54 8.92 -14.37
C CYS A 129 5.68 8.17 -15.40
N HIS A 130 6.05 6.96 -15.81
CA HIS A 130 5.23 6.13 -16.69
C HIS A 130 3.84 5.88 -16.09
N TYR A 131 3.77 5.51 -14.80
CA TYR A 131 2.47 5.31 -14.14
C TYR A 131 1.77 6.63 -13.78
N ALA A 132 2.49 7.74 -13.67
CA ALA A 132 1.89 9.06 -13.56
C ALA A 132 1.14 9.45 -14.85
N GLU A 133 1.68 9.12 -16.03
CA GLU A 133 0.99 9.29 -17.32
C GLU A 133 -0.31 8.47 -17.38
N ILE A 134 -0.25 7.20 -16.96
CA ILE A 134 -1.45 6.35 -16.89
C ILE A 134 -2.47 6.92 -15.89
N ALA A 135 -2.02 7.36 -14.71
CA ALA A 135 -2.90 7.93 -13.69
C ALA A 135 -3.59 9.21 -14.18
N GLU A 136 -2.87 10.10 -14.87
CA GLU A 136 -3.42 11.33 -15.44
C GLU A 136 -4.42 11.00 -16.56
N TYR A 137 -4.00 10.18 -17.52
CA TYR A 137 -4.82 9.81 -18.67
C TYR A 137 -6.12 9.09 -18.28
N THR A 138 -6.07 8.18 -17.31
CA THR A 138 -7.23 7.44 -16.81
C THR A 138 -8.03 8.19 -15.76
N GLY A 139 -7.52 9.34 -15.28
CA GLY A 139 -8.15 10.17 -14.27
C GLY A 139 -8.18 9.51 -12.90
N CYS A 140 -7.12 8.79 -12.49
CA CYS A 140 -6.99 8.31 -11.12
C CYS A 140 -7.03 9.48 -10.13
N GLU A 141 -7.67 9.29 -8.99
CA GLU A 141 -7.86 10.35 -8.00
C GLU A 141 -6.67 10.49 -7.04
N MET A 142 -5.70 9.57 -7.08
CA MET A 142 -4.46 9.61 -6.30
C MET A 142 -3.38 8.76 -6.94
N LEU A 143 -2.11 9.13 -6.76
CA LEU A 143 -0.95 8.32 -7.14
C LEU A 143 -0.05 8.08 -5.93
N CYS A 144 0.26 6.82 -5.65
CA CYS A 144 1.27 6.43 -4.66
C CYS A 144 2.63 6.28 -5.35
N ILE A 145 3.58 7.14 -4.98
CA ILE A 145 4.89 7.24 -5.64
C ILE A 145 5.95 6.29 -5.07
N GLY A 146 5.61 5.49 -4.07
CA GLY A 146 6.52 4.51 -3.48
C GLY A 146 5.93 3.86 -2.23
N CYS A 147 6.41 2.66 -1.93
CA CYS A 147 5.92 1.82 -0.85
C CYS A 147 7.09 1.19 -0.10
N GLU A 148 7.24 1.54 1.18
CA GLU A 148 8.20 0.92 2.13
C GLU A 148 9.66 0.90 1.66
N MET A 149 10.11 1.96 1.02
CA MET A 149 11.44 2.07 0.43
C MET A 149 12.50 2.58 1.44
N ILE A 150 12.52 2.01 2.66
CA ILE A 150 13.27 2.51 3.84
C ILE A 150 14.73 2.82 3.50
N GLY A 151 15.41 1.91 2.78
CA GLY A 151 16.82 2.08 2.42
C GLY A 151 17.10 3.27 1.53
N THR A 152 16.09 3.84 0.86
CA THR A 152 16.21 4.98 -0.06
C THR A 152 15.72 6.30 0.54
N GLU A 153 14.94 6.26 1.62
CA GLU A 153 14.24 7.43 2.19
C GLU A 153 15.16 8.57 2.61
N HIS A 154 16.40 8.23 3.00
CA HIS A 154 17.42 9.21 3.38
C HIS A 154 17.95 10.04 2.21
N LYS A 155 17.67 9.66 0.98
CA LYS A 155 18.07 10.37 -0.24
C LYS A 155 17.01 11.43 -0.60
N GLU A 156 16.79 12.38 0.32
CA GLU A 156 15.75 13.41 0.24
C GLU A 156 15.75 14.18 -1.09
N GLU A 157 16.91 14.63 -1.57
CA GLU A 157 17.02 15.43 -2.80
C GLU A 157 16.53 14.66 -4.03
N PHE A 158 16.82 13.36 -4.11
CA PHE A 158 16.34 12.51 -5.20
C PHE A 158 14.83 12.33 -5.16
N TRP A 159 14.26 12.11 -3.96
CA TRP A 159 12.82 12.00 -3.81
C TRP A 159 12.09 13.31 -4.16
N ARG A 160 12.64 14.45 -3.75
CA ARG A 160 12.08 15.76 -4.11
C ARG A 160 12.12 16.01 -5.61
N GLU A 161 13.21 15.63 -6.28
CA GLU A 161 13.34 15.74 -7.73
C GLU A 161 12.35 14.80 -8.45
N LEU A 162 12.19 13.56 -7.97
CA LEU A 162 11.17 12.65 -8.48
C LEU A 162 9.76 13.26 -8.36
N ILE A 163 9.42 13.78 -7.18
CA ILE A 163 8.11 14.42 -6.94
C ILE A 163 7.91 15.60 -7.91
N ARG A 164 8.94 16.42 -8.12
CA ARG A 164 8.88 17.55 -9.06
C ARG A 164 8.55 17.09 -10.48
N GLN A 165 9.23 16.04 -10.97
CA GLN A 165 8.97 15.49 -12.31
C GLN A 165 7.59 14.86 -12.42
N VAL A 166 7.16 14.11 -11.41
CA VAL A 166 5.79 13.53 -11.37
C VAL A 166 4.73 14.64 -11.42
N ARG A 167 4.95 15.76 -10.72
CA ARG A 167 4.02 16.93 -10.73
C ARG A 167 3.91 17.62 -12.10
N GLU A 168 4.88 17.44 -12.98
CA GLU A 168 4.80 17.94 -14.37
C GLU A 168 3.86 17.08 -15.24
N ILE A 169 3.56 15.85 -14.80
CA ILE A 169 2.76 14.86 -15.52
C ILE A 169 1.39 14.68 -14.88
N TYR A 170 1.35 14.43 -13.56
CA TYR A 170 0.15 14.13 -12.82
C TYR A 170 -0.25 15.26 -11.89
N HIS A 171 -1.50 15.74 -12.06
CA HIS A 171 -2.02 16.92 -11.36
C HIS A 171 -2.88 16.58 -10.12
N GLY A 172 -3.12 15.32 -9.87
CA GLY A 172 -3.85 14.87 -8.69
C GLY A 172 -2.98 14.73 -7.43
N PRO A 173 -3.59 14.34 -6.31
CA PRO A 173 -2.90 14.10 -5.04
C PRO A 173 -1.82 13.02 -5.12
N LEU A 174 -0.67 13.30 -4.49
CA LEU A 174 0.45 12.36 -4.33
C LEU A 174 0.56 11.88 -2.88
N VAL A 175 0.87 10.62 -2.71
CA VAL A 175 1.16 9.98 -1.43
C VAL A 175 2.38 9.07 -1.54
N TYR A 176 3.13 8.93 -0.45
CA TYR A 176 4.15 7.90 -0.26
C TYR A 176 3.74 7.01 0.91
N ASN A 177 3.88 5.70 0.75
CA ASN A 177 3.53 4.71 1.76
C ASN A 177 4.77 4.34 2.58
N ALA A 178 5.02 5.01 3.70
CA ALA A 178 6.10 4.68 4.63
C ALA A 178 5.82 3.37 5.37
N ASN A 179 6.85 2.70 5.85
CA ASN A 179 6.68 1.56 6.74
C ASN A 179 6.31 2.02 8.15
N HIS A 180 5.45 1.26 8.86
CA HIS A 180 5.03 1.56 10.23
C HIS A 180 6.23 1.75 11.17
N GLY A 181 6.17 2.78 11.99
CA GLY A 181 7.21 3.16 12.93
C GLY A 181 8.49 3.73 12.27
N LYS A 182 8.48 3.99 10.96
CA LYS A 182 9.56 4.62 10.20
C LYS A 182 9.17 5.94 9.54
N GLU A 183 7.96 6.40 9.74
CA GLU A 183 7.42 7.62 9.14
C GLU A 183 8.29 8.85 9.42
N GLU A 184 8.97 8.92 10.58
CA GLU A 184 9.88 10.02 10.92
C GLU A 184 11.14 10.07 10.02
N ASN A 185 11.47 8.99 9.30
CA ASN A 185 12.60 8.97 8.36
C ASN A 185 12.31 9.82 7.13
N VAL A 186 11.07 9.88 6.69
CA VAL A 186 10.64 10.62 5.49
C VAL A 186 10.62 12.12 5.80
N LYS A 187 11.62 12.85 5.29
CA LYS A 187 11.79 14.28 5.54
C LYS A 187 11.04 15.16 4.54
N TRP A 188 10.52 14.57 3.48
CA TRP A 188 9.92 15.23 2.32
C TRP A 188 8.40 15.02 2.20
N PHE A 189 7.71 14.66 3.29
CA PHE A 189 6.24 14.63 3.30
C PHE A 189 5.59 15.99 3.02
N ASP A 190 6.30 17.10 3.24
CA ASP A 190 5.83 18.44 2.89
C ASP A 190 5.58 18.62 1.38
N ALA A 191 6.32 17.89 0.52
CA ALA A 191 6.15 17.92 -0.94
C ALA A 191 4.96 17.07 -1.44
N LEU A 192 4.34 16.26 -0.56
CA LEU A 192 3.19 15.41 -0.87
C LEU A 192 1.88 16.02 -0.35
N ASP A 193 0.74 15.45 -0.75
CA ASP A 193 -0.58 15.89 -0.32
C ASP A 193 -1.05 15.18 0.96
N TYR A 194 -0.64 13.92 1.13
CA TYR A 194 -0.95 13.08 2.28
C TYR A 194 0.30 12.40 2.81
N ILE A 195 0.26 12.04 4.08
CA ILE A 195 1.23 11.14 4.73
C ILE A 195 0.65 9.73 4.65
N GLY A 196 1.30 8.85 3.90
CA GLY A 196 0.91 7.43 3.82
C GLY A 196 1.76 6.58 4.75
N THR A 197 1.16 5.55 5.35
CA THR A 197 1.88 4.54 6.13
C THR A 197 1.26 3.15 5.97
N SER A 198 2.09 2.10 5.99
CA SER A 198 1.67 0.70 6.18
C SER A 198 1.41 0.48 7.67
N ALA A 199 0.15 0.58 8.08
CA ALA A 199 -0.22 0.64 9.50
C ALA A 199 -0.33 -0.75 10.16
N TYR A 200 0.69 -1.58 9.99
CA TYR A 200 0.77 -2.89 10.66
C TYR A 200 1.29 -2.75 12.09
N TYR A 201 0.64 -1.91 12.89
CA TYR A 201 1.03 -1.68 14.29
C TYR A 201 0.55 -2.82 15.19
N PRO A 202 1.42 -3.42 16.03
CA PRO A 202 1.00 -4.37 17.04
C PRO A 202 0.05 -3.73 18.05
N VAL A 203 -1.11 -4.35 18.28
CA VAL A 203 -2.11 -3.88 19.24
C VAL A 203 -2.42 -4.90 20.33
N GLU A 204 -1.68 -5.98 20.36
CA GLU A 204 -1.66 -6.97 21.43
C GLU A 204 -0.28 -7.62 21.55
N LYS A 205 -0.10 -8.59 22.45
CA LYS A 205 1.19 -9.27 22.65
C LYS A 205 1.19 -10.75 22.25
N GLU A 206 0.11 -11.49 22.52
CA GLU A 206 0.11 -12.96 22.47
C GLU A 206 -1.09 -13.56 21.72
N GLY A 207 -2.02 -12.75 21.27
CA GLY A 207 -3.26 -13.20 20.64
C GLY A 207 -4.43 -13.36 21.62
N GLY A 208 -5.64 -13.08 21.10
CA GLY A 208 -6.90 -13.22 21.79
C GLY A 208 -7.39 -12.03 22.58
N ALA A 209 -6.80 -10.86 22.37
CA ALA A 209 -7.31 -9.62 22.93
C ALA A 209 -8.68 -9.27 22.34
N SER A 210 -9.52 -8.65 23.15
CA SER A 210 -10.78 -8.07 22.72
C SER A 210 -10.58 -6.82 21.88
N ALA A 211 -11.60 -6.43 21.13
CA ALA A 211 -11.58 -5.15 20.39
C ALA A 211 -11.36 -3.95 21.32
N ASP A 212 -11.86 -3.99 22.56
CA ASP A 212 -11.67 -2.92 23.54
C ASP A 212 -10.21 -2.79 23.98
N GLU A 213 -9.56 -3.92 24.28
CA GLU A 213 -8.14 -3.96 24.65
C GLU A 213 -7.24 -3.49 23.50
N MET A 214 -7.51 -3.96 22.27
CA MET A 214 -6.79 -3.52 21.08
C MET A 214 -7.02 -2.03 20.79
N THR A 215 -8.26 -1.52 20.99
CA THR A 215 -8.56 -0.08 20.83
C THR A 215 -7.74 0.75 21.82
N ALA A 216 -7.61 0.31 23.06
CA ALA A 216 -6.78 1.00 24.05
C ALA A 216 -5.29 1.00 23.66
N ALA A 217 -4.80 -0.07 23.02
CA ALA A 217 -3.41 -0.15 22.56
C ALA A 217 -3.12 0.83 21.41
N TRP A 218 -4.09 1.17 20.57
CA TRP A 218 -3.94 2.17 19.51
C TRP A 218 -3.54 3.55 20.04
N GLU A 219 -3.87 3.92 21.28
CA GLU A 219 -3.53 5.23 21.84
C GLU A 219 -2.03 5.53 21.87
N TYR A 220 -1.19 4.49 21.97
CA TYR A 220 0.26 4.63 21.85
C TYR A 220 0.67 5.06 20.43
N HIS A 221 0.13 4.40 19.41
CA HIS A 221 0.45 4.67 18.01
C HIS A 221 -0.11 6.01 17.55
N LYS A 222 -1.31 6.37 17.97
CA LYS A 222 -1.98 7.65 17.67
C LYS A 222 -1.14 8.86 18.06
N LYS A 223 -0.43 8.81 19.21
CA LYS A 223 0.46 9.90 19.65
C LYS A 223 1.59 10.16 18.64
N GLY A 224 2.22 9.11 18.14
CA GLY A 224 3.27 9.21 17.12
C GLY A 224 2.73 9.74 15.81
N LEU A 225 1.62 9.17 15.34
CA LEU A 225 0.94 9.58 14.11
C LEU A 225 0.51 11.04 14.15
N LYS A 226 -0.13 11.46 15.24
CA LYS A 226 -0.53 12.88 15.42
C LYS A 226 0.66 13.82 15.36
N LYS A 227 1.77 13.48 16.01
CA LYS A 227 2.99 14.29 15.99
C LYS A 227 3.52 14.51 14.57
N ILE A 228 3.46 13.46 13.72
CA ILE A 228 3.90 13.54 12.32
C ILE A 228 2.91 14.38 11.50
N ALA A 229 1.61 14.17 11.66
CA ALA A 229 0.57 14.94 11.02
C ALA A 229 0.70 16.45 11.35
N ASP A 230 0.87 16.79 12.63
CA ASP A 230 1.06 18.16 13.09
C ASP A 230 2.34 18.79 12.52
N LYS A 231 3.44 18.03 12.46
CA LYS A 231 4.73 18.49 11.93
C LYS A 231 4.64 18.93 10.47
N PHE A 232 3.92 18.20 9.65
CA PHE A 232 3.82 18.48 8.21
C PHE A 232 2.52 19.22 7.83
N GLY A 233 1.57 19.34 8.77
CA GLY A 233 0.26 19.95 8.51
C GLY A 233 -0.58 19.17 7.50
N LYS A 234 -0.43 17.83 7.47
CA LYS A 234 -1.09 16.96 6.49
C LYS A 234 -1.81 15.80 7.15
N LYS A 235 -2.91 15.36 6.50
CA LYS A 235 -3.64 14.18 6.97
C LYS A 235 -2.89 12.90 6.66
N ILE A 236 -3.09 11.91 7.52
CA ILE A 236 -2.54 10.56 7.38
C ILE A 236 -3.55 9.65 6.68
N ILE A 237 -3.04 8.79 5.81
CA ILE A 237 -3.76 7.66 5.22
C ILE A 237 -3.04 6.39 5.63
N PHE A 238 -3.78 5.40 6.14
CA PHE A 238 -3.28 4.04 6.23
C PHE A 238 -3.35 3.41 4.84
N MET A 239 -2.23 3.51 4.11
CA MET A 239 -2.09 3.00 2.73
C MET A 239 -2.07 1.47 2.67
N GLU A 240 -1.80 0.85 3.81
CA GLU A 240 -1.98 -0.57 4.09
C GLU A 240 -2.33 -0.73 5.56
N ILE A 241 -3.27 -1.60 5.85
CA ILE A 241 -3.59 -2.06 7.19
C ILE A 241 -4.37 -3.36 7.09
N GLY A 242 -4.08 -4.29 7.97
CA GLY A 242 -4.77 -5.58 8.03
C GLY A 242 -4.01 -6.56 8.89
N CYS A 243 -4.59 -7.70 9.11
CA CYS A 243 -3.92 -8.86 9.66
C CYS A 243 -4.59 -10.13 9.15
N ARG A 244 -3.93 -11.26 9.31
CA ARG A 244 -4.47 -12.55 8.87
C ARG A 244 -5.59 -13.03 9.79
N SER A 245 -6.45 -13.92 9.30
CA SER A 245 -7.45 -14.62 10.13
C SER A 245 -6.81 -15.78 10.93
N ALA A 246 -5.78 -15.44 11.70
CA ALA A 246 -4.96 -16.37 12.46
C ALA A 246 -4.71 -15.88 13.88
N ARG A 247 -4.60 -16.79 14.84
CA ARG A 247 -4.31 -16.47 16.24
C ARG A 247 -2.99 -15.74 16.37
N GLY A 248 -2.94 -14.65 17.14
CA GLY A 248 -1.77 -13.79 17.28
C GLY A 248 -1.57 -12.80 16.12
N CYS A 249 -2.51 -12.70 15.20
CA CYS A 249 -2.42 -11.81 14.07
C CYS A 249 -2.27 -10.33 14.46
N ALA A 250 -2.91 -9.90 15.55
CA ALA A 250 -2.83 -8.51 16.01
C ALA A 250 -1.54 -8.18 16.79
N ALA A 251 -0.77 -9.20 17.18
CA ALA A 251 0.58 -9.04 17.73
C ALA A 251 1.65 -8.84 16.64
N MET A 252 1.43 -9.43 15.47
CA MET A 252 2.33 -9.33 14.30
C MET A 252 1.51 -9.10 13.02
N PRO A 253 0.86 -7.94 12.86
CA PRO A 253 -0.09 -7.73 11.76
C PRO A 253 0.52 -7.86 10.36
N TRP A 254 1.82 -7.60 10.22
CA TRP A 254 2.59 -7.74 8.96
C TRP A 254 2.92 -9.18 8.58
N ASP A 255 2.73 -10.16 9.50
CA ASP A 255 3.20 -11.52 9.27
C ASP A 255 2.37 -12.23 8.19
N PHE A 256 3.07 -12.75 7.18
CA PHE A 256 2.49 -13.56 6.10
C PHE A 256 3.18 -14.93 5.97
N VAL A 257 4.15 -15.24 6.85
CA VAL A 257 5.04 -16.40 6.73
C VAL A 257 4.57 -17.58 7.56
N HIS A 258 4.21 -17.34 8.83
CA HIS A 258 3.86 -18.41 9.76
C HIS A 258 2.52 -19.03 9.43
N ARG A 259 2.53 -20.23 8.87
CA ARG A 259 1.32 -20.97 8.45
C ARG A 259 0.79 -21.95 9.51
N GLU A 260 1.53 -22.15 10.58
CA GLU A 260 1.23 -23.04 11.71
C GLU A 260 0.24 -22.45 12.71
N PHE A 261 -0.02 -21.15 12.66
CA PHE A 261 -0.97 -20.52 13.58
C PHE A 261 -2.40 -20.98 13.30
N PRO A 262 -3.19 -21.30 14.35
CA PRO A 262 -4.56 -21.69 14.16
C PRO A 262 -5.40 -20.54 13.62
N ARG A 263 -6.41 -20.89 12.83
CA ARG A 263 -7.38 -19.92 12.30
C ARG A 263 -8.15 -19.24 13.43
N ASP A 264 -8.22 -17.92 13.36
CA ASP A 264 -8.98 -17.09 14.30
C ASP A 264 -9.56 -15.85 13.58
N GLU A 265 -10.82 -15.97 13.14
CA GLU A 265 -11.53 -14.83 12.53
C GLU A 265 -12.01 -13.79 13.54
N ASP A 266 -12.19 -14.18 14.80
CA ASP A 266 -12.61 -13.25 15.84
C ASP A 266 -11.48 -12.26 16.13
N GLU A 267 -10.25 -12.73 16.19
CA GLU A 267 -9.10 -11.87 16.38
C GLU A 267 -8.90 -10.92 15.18
N GLN A 268 -9.01 -11.42 13.94
CA GLN A 268 -8.99 -10.57 12.75
C GLN A 268 -10.08 -9.48 12.84
N ALA A 269 -11.32 -9.86 13.13
CA ALA A 269 -12.43 -8.92 13.23
C ALA A 269 -12.23 -7.89 14.36
N ASN A 270 -11.71 -8.31 15.53
CA ASN A 270 -11.36 -7.42 16.62
C ASN A 270 -10.29 -6.40 16.25
N PHE A 271 -9.27 -6.81 15.49
CA PHE A 271 -8.25 -5.91 14.98
C PHE A 271 -8.87 -4.83 14.08
N TYR A 272 -9.72 -5.23 13.14
CA TYR A 272 -10.41 -4.31 12.24
C TYR A 272 -11.31 -3.33 13.00
N GLU A 273 -12.13 -3.86 13.92
CA GLU A 273 -13.00 -3.04 14.77
C GLU A 273 -12.20 -2.04 15.61
N SER A 274 -11.09 -2.48 16.20
CA SER A 274 -10.24 -1.63 17.05
C SER A 274 -9.61 -0.46 16.29
N ALA A 275 -9.11 -0.72 15.07
CA ALA A 275 -8.53 0.32 14.22
C ALA A 275 -9.57 1.35 13.77
N LEU A 276 -10.78 0.90 13.43
CA LEU A 276 -11.90 1.75 13.07
C LEU A 276 -12.31 2.63 14.26
N ARG A 277 -12.49 2.06 15.46
CA ARG A 277 -12.81 2.83 16.67
C ARG A 277 -11.73 3.86 17.01
N ALA A 278 -10.47 3.49 16.87
CA ALA A 278 -9.36 4.35 17.21
C ALA A 278 -9.20 5.55 16.26
N MET A 279 -9.44 5.37 14.96
CA MET A 279 -9.02 6.33 13.94
C MET A 279 -10.17 7.04 13.23
N TRP A 280 -11.40 6.54 13.31
CA TRP A 280 -12.53 7.00 12.49
C TRP A 280 -12.81 8.50 12.59
N ASP A 281 -12.76 9.04 13.79
CA ASP A 281 -13.12 10.46 14.09
C ASP A 281 -11.88 11.35 14.28
N GLU A 282 -10.67 10.83 14.04
CA GLU A 282 -9.45 11.62 14.21
C GLU A 282 -9.33 12.68 13.10
N PRO A 283 -9.25 13.97 13.44
CA PRO A 283 -9.29 15.06 12.47
C PRO A 283 -8.06 15.10 11.54
N TYR A 284 -6.95 14.50 11.97
CA TYR A 284 -5.71 14.37 11.18
C TYR A 284 -5.67 13.09 10.33
N PHE A 285 -6.73 12.32 10.31
CA PHE A 285 -6.80 11.06 9.59
C PHE A 285 -7.78 11.16 8.41
N ALA A 286 -7.37 10.66 7.23
CA ALA A 286 -8.18 10.69 6.02
C ALA A 286 -8.86 9.35 5.72
N GLY A 287 -8.25 8.22 6.10
CA GLY A 287 -8.88 6.92 5.92
C GLY A 287 -7.95 5.75 5.72
N PHE A 288 -8.53 4.65 5.27
CA PHE A 288 -7.93 3.34 5.20
C PHE A 288 -7.87 2.81 3.77
N PHE A 289 -6.80 2.06 3.44
CA PHE A 289 -6.79 1.03 2.41
C PHE A 289 -6.47 -0.30 3.08
N TRP A 290 -7.47 -1.14 3.25
CA TRP A 290 -7.33 -2.43 3.91
C TRP A 290 -6.55 -3.41 3.04
N TRP A 291 -5.59 -4.06 3.60
CA TRP A 291 -4.79 -5.11 3.00
C TRP A 291 -5.37 -6.48 3.36
N ASP A 292 -5.81 -7.31 2.37
CA ASP A 292 -5.98 -6.95 0.97
C ASP A 292 -7.32 -7.51 0.46
N TRP A 293 -7.76 -7.02 -0.68
CA TRP A 293 -8.92 -7.55 -1.40
C TRP A 293 -8.43 -8.29 -2.65
N GLU A 294 -8.80 -9.57 -2.79
CA GLU A 294 -8.30 -10.46 -3.82
C GLU A 294 -8.78 -10.08 -5.23
N THR A 295 -7.89 -10.19 -6.23
CA THR A 295 -8.21 -9.93 -7.64
C THR A 295 -9.33 -10.86 -8.12
N ASN A 296 -9.31 -12.12 -7.71
CA ASN A 296 -10.40 -13.07 -7.91
C ASN A 296 -10.85 -13.60 -6.55
N LEU A 297 -12.12 -13.50 -6.26
CA LEU A 297 -12.68 -14.00 -5.00
C LEU A 297 -12.33 -15.45 -4.77
N MET A 298 -11.92 -15.76 -3.55
CA MET A 298 -11.68 -17.15 -3.12
C MET A 298 -13.01 -17.93 -3.12
N PRO A 299 -13.05 -19.16 -3.64
CA PRO A 299 -14.23 -20.01 -3.55
C PRO A 299 -14.61 -20.32 -2.09
N ASP A 300 -15.90 -20.32 -1.78
CA ASP A 300 -16.44 -20.50 -0.43
C ASP A 300 -15.89 -21.76 0.29
N GLU A 301 -15.70 -22.84 -0.45
CA GLU A 301 -15.14 -24.08 0.10
C GLU A 301 -13.70 -23.94 0.63
N LYS A 302 -12.95 -22.95 0.17
CA LYS A 302 -11.58 -22.66 0.61
C LYS A 302 -11.54 -21.66 1.76
N ILE A 303 -12.51 -20.77 1.85
CA ILE A 303 -12.55 -19.69 2.86
C ILE A 303 -12.54 -20.25 4.28
N LYS A 304 -13.25 -21.37 4.51
CA LYS A 304 -13.33 -22.00 5.82
C LYS A 304 -11.98 -22.46 6.41
N ASP A 305 -10.99 -22.70 5.57
CA ASP A 305 -9.65 -23.13 5.97
C ASP A 305 -8.59 -22.03 5.75
N ASP A 306 -9.00 -20.88 5.20
CA ASP A 306 -8.09 -19.78 4.92
C ASP A 306 -7.72 -19.00 6.18
N ILE A 307 -6.43 -18.77 6.33
CA ILE A 307 -5.82 -17.96 7.40
C ILE A 307 -5.12 -16.72 6.84
N GLY A 308 -5.41 -16.35 5.61
CA GLY A 308 -4.82 -15.19 4.92
C GLY A 308 -5.40 -13.84 5.35
N PHE A 309 -4.94 -12.80 4.69
CA PHE A 309 -5.39 -11.42 4.92
C PHE A 309 -6.79 -11.16 4.36
N GLY A 310 -7.17 -11.82 3.28
CA GLY A 310 -8.47 -11.64 2.64
C GLY A 310 -9.61 -11.74 3.64
N ILE A 311 -10.59 -10.86 3.50
CA ILE A 311 -11.72 -10.72 4.43
C ILE A 311 -13.05 -11.19 3.85
N HIS A 312 -13.10 -11.45 2.53
CA HIS A 312 -14.33 -11.84 1.86
C HIS A 312 -14.95 -13.08 2.51
N SER A 313 -16.25 -13.00 2.82
CA SER A 313 -17.03 -14.02 3.54
C SER A 313 -16.51 -14.37 4.95
N LYS A 314 -15.69 -13.51 5.57
CA LYS A 314 -15.22 -13.63 6.96
C LYS A 314 -15.88 -12.60 7.89
N LYS A 315 -15.64 -12.73 9.21
CA LYS A 315 -16.21 -11.82 10.21
C LYS A 315 -15.76 -10.37 10.03
N ALA A 316 -14.52 -10.13 9.61
CA ALA A 316 -13.99 -8.78 9.36
C ALA A 316 -14.72 -8.05 8.22
N GLU A 317 -15.23 -8.76 7.20
CA GLU A 317 -16.09 -8.16 6.16
C GLU A 317 -17.35 -7.53 6.75
N LYS A 318 -17.99 -8.21 7.70
CA LYS A 318 -19.20 -7.68 8.37
C LYS A 318 -18.88 -6.41 9.16
N VAL A 319 -17.78 -6.42 9.90
CA VAL A 319 -17.31 -5.24 10.64
C VAL A 319 -17.13 -4.05 9.70
N LEU A 320 -16.42 -4.22 8.59
CA LEU A 320 -16.22 -3.13 7.61
C LEU A 320 -17.52 -2.67 6.97
N THR A 321 -18.40 -3.59 6.57
CA THR A 321 -19.70 -3.26 5.98
C THR A 321 -20.56 -2.42 6.93
N GLU A 322 -20.60 -2.77 8.24
CA GLU A 322 -21.30 -2.00 9.26
C GLU A 322 -20.72 -0.59 9.41
N TRP A 323 -19.39 -0.46 9.50
CA TRP A 323 -18.74 0.85 9.63
C TRP A 323 -18.88 1.70 8.37
N TYR A 324 -18.77 1.11 7.19
CA TYR A 324 -18.85 1.83 5.93
C TYR A 324 -20.27 2.27 5.60
N SER A 325 -21.29 1.63 6.19
CA SER A 325 -22.68 2.08 6.11
C SER A 325 -22.98 3.33 6.95
N LYS A 326 -22.14 3.66 7.92
CA LYS A 326 -22.30 4.88 8.73
C LYS A 326 -22.12 6.12 7.84
N LYS A 327 -23.09 7.05 7.97
CA LYS A 327 -23.09 8.31 7.22
C LYS A 327 -22.08 9.30 7.76
#